data_7f90cedc6f77a27ead97b938545464e8
#
_entry.id   7f90cedc6f77a27ead97b938545464e8
#
_cell.length_a   1.000
_cell.length_b   1.000
_cell.length_c   1.000
_cell.angle_alpha   90.00
_cell.angle_beta   90.00
_cell.angle_gamma   90.00
#
_symmetry.space_group_name_H-M   'P 1'
#
loop_
_entity.id
_entity.type
_entity.pdbx_description
1 polymer ?
#
loop_
_entity_poly.entity_id
_entity_poly.type
_entity_poly.pdbx_seq_one_letter_code
_entity_poly.pdbx_strand_id
1 'polypeptide(L)'
;MSYDLMFQKAIELQNEGALNQAEELYLKILQVMPENSDVWNLLGLIAQSKNDLNQSVDCFLNAIKYAKTPFFAHFFNLGLTYKAIHKPKEAIDAFERAVKLKPDLKEGYNLLGVMYAEQNESKTAAQYFCKALDIDNNYEEARANLCYYTNDLLTLFKLSDEQPTNFMAAFLAARASQNFENKEKYLLRAVDADDTRTDALLESGALYAQQQNFNKALTFYYKVLNLEEKNVWAMLGIADIYLAQKEFDKAESFYLKSFNISKEIAAAHINYATLLYQQKRLGEALEEYRTALQISPDSPEISYNLALILKETGDMEEALGLMFNAHLKQPENQIFAINLMETLGEFYREHAEVALKIAENWQKLEPDNVFSKRILAGIAGADDEKNDVSYAKELFNAFAETYDETMNKLQPKIIERFMKEHGAVKGYVLDLGCGTGIAADKLKNDENRFDGADVAENMLTIARAKGLYEHLYAADIETFLKEHALNDYDLVIAFDVFCYFGDLRAILERLKGKEIWFSIEAGDDERGQDYYPTPSGRYKHKRAYIENVLKDLGYQSIRVYELPIRQENGEDVKGFLVKAK
;
A
#
# COMPACT_ATOMS: atom_id res chain seq x y z
N MET A 1 32.91 8.47 51.40
CA MET A 1 33.02 7.07 50.97
C MET A 1 34.29 6.98 50.12
N SER A 2 35.10 5.93 50.27
CA SER A 2 36.28 5.78 49.40
C SER A 2 35.83 5.50 47.96
N TYR A 3 36.68 5.77 46.97
CA TYR A 3 36.44 5.49 45.56
C TYR A 3 35.99 4.05 45.35
N ASP A 4 36.78 3.08 45.85
CA ASP A 4 36.49 1.66 45.67
C ASP A 4 35.10 1.25 46.23
N LEU A 5 34.73 1.82 47.38
CA LEU A 5 33.44 1.53 47.98
C LEU A 5 32.28 2.17 47.20
N MET A 6 32.45 3.37 46.62
CA MET A 6 31.47 3.99 45.75
C MET A 6 31.31 3.20 44.46
N PHE A 7 32.41 2.74 43.86
CA PHE A 7 32.40 1.99 42.62
C PHE A 7 31.73 0.62 42.80
N GLN A 8 32.08 -0.13 43.86
CA GLN A 8 31.43 -1.39 44.18
C GLN A 8 29.93 -1.21 44.42
N LYS A 9 29.55 -0.19 45.20
CA LYS A 9 28.11 0.08 45.46
C LYS A 9 27.35 0.47 44.21
N ALA A 10 27.98 1.21 43.29
CA ALA A 10 27.34 1.54 42.01
C ALA A 10 27.12 0.31 41.13
N ILE A 11 28.06 -0.65 41.10
CA ILE A 11 27.90 -1.94 40.38
C ILE A 11 26.76 -2.77 41.01
N GLU A 12 26.72 -2.87 42.34
CA GLU A 12 25.63 -3.57 43.05
C GLU A 12 24.27 -2.99 42.66
N LEU A 13 24.11 -1.66 42.75
CA LEU A 13 22.85 -0.98 42.37
C LEU A 13 22.50 -1.15 40.91
N GLN A 14 23.47 -1.17 40.00
CA GLN A 14 23.23 -1.48 38.60
C GLN A 14 22.72 -2.90 38.40
N ASN A 15 23.31 -3.89 39.09
CA ASN A 15 22.89 -5.29 39.04
C ASN A 15 21.48 -5.50 39.66
N GLU A 16 21.12 -4.69 40.67
CA GLU A 16 19.80 -4.68 41.31
C GLU A 16 18.73 -3.93 40.45
N GLY A 17 19.11 -3.37 39.28
CA GLY A 17 18.23 -2.58 38.43
C GLY A 17 17.96 -1.15 38.91
N ALA A 18 18.60 -0.70 40.00
CA ALA A 18 18.50 0.65 40.55
C ALA A 18 19.35 1.67 39.74
N LEU A 19 19.09 1.75 38.43
CA LEU A 19 19.93 2.44 37.43
C LEU A 19 20.15 3.92 37.74
N ASN A 20 19.15 4.64 38.24
CA ASN A 20 19.30 6.07 38.57
C ASN A 20 20.27 6.28 39.73
N GLN A 21 20.25 5.42 40.74
CA GLN A 21 21.16 5.52 41.90
C GLN A 21 22.60 5.11 41.51
N ALA A 22 22.73 4.09 40.64
CA ALA A 22 24.03 3.70 40.12
C ALA A 22 24.66 4.83 39.29
N GLU A 23 23.89 5.46 38.41
CA GLU A 23 24.32 6.60 37.58
C GLU A 23 24.82 7.77 38.44
N GLU A 24 24.06 8.13 39.50
CA GLU A 24 24.46 9.21 40.42
C GLU A 24 25.83 8.94 41.06
N LEU A 25 26.06 7.69 41.46
CA LEU A 25 27.37 7.31 42.03
C LEU A 25 28.50 7.34 40.98
N TYR A 26 28.26 6.85 39.78
CA TYR A 26 29.22 6.91 38.68
C TYR A 26 29.56 8.37 38.30
N LEU A 27 28.59 9.27 38.26
CA LEU A 27 28.82 10.69 38.01
C LEU A 27 29.66 11.34 39.13
N LYS A 28 29.41 10.99 40.40
CA LYS A 28 30.23 11.45 41.52
C LYS A 28 31.70 10.96 41.42
N ILE A 29 31.87 9.74 40.92
CA ILE A 29 33.22 9.22 40.67
C ILE A 29 33.91 10.03 39.57
N LEU A 30 33.23 10.34 38.47
CA LEU A 30 33.80 11.13 37.38
C LEU A 30 34.09 12.59 37.75
N GLN A 31 33.43 13.16 38.76
CA GLN A 31 33.78 14.48 39.28
C GLN A 31 35.20 14.50 39.88
N VAL A 32 35.67 13.36 40.43
CA VAL A 32 36.99 13.22 41.01
C VAL A 32 37.98 12.59 40.02
N MET A 33 37.51 11.70 39.18
CA MET A 33 38.32 10.94 38.23
C MET A 33 37.70 10.99 36.82
N PRO A 34 37.73 12.12 36.12
CA PRO A 34 37.05 12.33 34.84
C PRO A 34 37.59 11.44 33.70
N GLU A 35 38.79 10.89 33.87
CA GLU A 35 39.43 10.01 32.87
C GLU A 35 39.24 8.50 33.17
N ASN A 36 38.30 8.14 34.04
CA ASN A 36 38.03 6.74 34.33
C ASN A 36 37.24 6.07 33.23
N SER A 37 37.92 5.31 32.35
CA SER A 37 37.32 4.65 31.18
C SER A 37 36.27 3.60 31.56
N ASP A 38 36.47 2.88 32.69
CA ASP A 38 35.53 1.85 33.11
C ASP A 38 34.19 2.45 33.55
N VAL A 39 34.24 3.56 34.27
CA VAL A 39 33.05 4.30 34.70
C VAL A 39 32.31 4.88 33.51
N TRP A 40 33.01 5.42 32.51
CA TRP A 40 32.38 5.87 31.27
C TRP A 40 31.69 4.73 30.53
N ASN A 41 32.31 3.54 30.44
CA ASN A 41 31.70 2.38 29.83
C ASN A 41 30.40 1.93 30.56
N LEU A 42 30.44 1.89 31.91
CA LEU A 42 29.28 1.52 32.72
C LEU A 42 28.13 2.53 32.60
N LEU A 43 28.43 3.83 32.53
CA LEU A 43 27.45 4.85 32.24
C LEU A 43 26.84 4.69 30.84
N GLY A 44 27.64 4.32 29.84
CA GLY A 44 27.16 4.00 28.51
C GLY A 44 26.17 2.85 28.50
N LEU A 45 26.40 1.79 29.28
CA LEU A 45 25.47 0.67 29.45
C LEU A 45 24.18 1.09 30.17
N ILE A 46 24.25 1.96 31.16
CA ILE A 46 23.05 2.51 31.82
C ILE A 46 22.23 3.36 30.84
N ALA A 47 22.88 4.21 30.05
CA ALA A 47 22.22 5.02 29.03
C ALA A 47 21.53 4.17 27.98
N GLN A 48 22.15 3.06 27.52
CA GLN A 48 21.50 2.06 26.66
C GLN A 48 20.26 1.48 27.32
N SER A 49 20.36 1.05 28.59
CA SER A 49 19.23 0.46 29.31
C SER A 49 18.06 1.45 29.51
N LYS A 50 18.36 2.76 29.52
CA LYS A 50 17.37 3.84 29.58
C LYS A 50 16.88 4.29 28.19
N ASN A 51 17.37 3.67 27.13
CA ASN A 51 17.13 4.04 25.73
C ASN A 51 17.62 5.46 25.37
N ASP A 52 18.57 6.03 26.13
CA ASP A 52 19.26 7.25 25.74
C ASP A 52 20.51 6.90 24.92
N LEU A 53 20.26 6.56 23.66
CA LEU A 53 21.29 6.04 22.76
C LEU A 53 22.32 7.10 22.38
N ASN A 54 21.98 8.39 22.36
CA ASN A 54 22.94 9.46 22.10
C ASN A 54 23.90 9.63 23.26
N GLN A 55 23.40 9.69 24.49
CA GLN A 55 24.24 9.72 25.69
C GLN A 55 25.13 8.46 25.78
N SER A 56 24.59 7.30 25.39
CA SER A 56 25.37 6.06 25.36
C SER A 56 26.57 6.13 24.42
N VAL A 57 26.38 6.67 23.18
CA VAL A 57 27.48 6.90 22.23
C VAL A 57 28.57 7.78 22.86
N ASP A 58 28.20 8.92 23.47
CA ASP A 58 29.14 9.85 24.07
C ASP A 58 29.93 9.19 25.22
N CYS A 59 29.24 8.40 26.03
CA CYS A 59 29.88 7.66 27.11
C CYS A 59 30.90 6.63 26.60
N PHE A 60 30.55 5.83 25.58
CA PHE A 60 31.48 4.84 25.02
C PHE A 60 32.66 5.51 24.29
N LEU A 61 32.45 6.64 23.62
CA LEU A 61 33.54 7.42 23.02
C LEU A 61 34.48 7.95 24.09
N ASN A 62 33.98 8.42 25.23
CA ASN A 62 34.81 8.82 26.37
C ASN A 62 35.54 7.62 26.99
N ALA A 63 34.87 6.45 27.09
CA ALA A 63 35.53 5.23 27.56
C ALA A 63 36.72 4.87 26.67
N ILE A 64 36.57 4.95 25.34
CA ILE A 64 37.63 4.69 24.37
C ILE A 64 38.74 5.75 24.48
N LYS A 65 38.37 7.03 24.61
CA LYS A 65 39.31 8.16 24.69
C LYS A 65 40.23 8.06 25.91
N TYR A 66 39.68 7.67 27.04
CA TYR A 66 40.42 7.64 28.32
C TYR A 66 41.01 6.26 28.66
N ALA A 67 40.76 5.25 27.85
CA ALA A 67 41.34 3.93 28.05
C ALA A 67 42.88 3.97 27.84
N LYS A 68 43.62 3.57 28.83
CA LYS A 68 45.11 3.48 28.76
C LYS A 68 45.56 2.44 27.72
N THR A 69 44.79 1.39 27.56
CA THR A 69 44.98 0.36 26.54
C THR A 69 43.63 0.12 25.88
N PRO A 70 43.57 0.00 24.53
CA PRO A 70 42.30 -0.30 23.83
C PRO A 70 41.68 -1.59 24.38
N PHE A 71 40.40 -1.51 24.74
CA PHE A 71 39.64 -2.67 25.24
C PHE A 71 38.47 -2.97 24.35
N PHE A 72 38.35 -4.23 23.91
CA PHE A 72 37.38 -4.65 22.89
C PHE A 72 35.93 -4.32 23.26
N ALA A 73 35.57 -4.44 24.55
CA ALA A 73 34.19 -4.24 24.99
C ALA A 73 33.71 -2.79 24.77
N HIS A 74 34.59 -1.78 24.85
CA HIS A 74 34.20 -0.39 24.56
C HIS A 74 33.76 -0.23 23.10
N PHE A 75 34.51 -0.83 22.17
CA PHE A 75 34.18 -0.81 20.75
C PHE A 75 32.95 -1.68 20.43
N PHE A 76 32.83 -2.84 21.08
CA PHE A 76 31.69 -3.73 20.89
C PHE A 76 30.39 -3.05 21.34
N ASN A 77 30.37 -2.45 22.53
CA ASN A 77 29.20 -1.72 23.05
C ASN A 77 28.84 -0.50 22.20
N LEU A 78 29.86 0.24 21.73
CA LEU A 78 29.67 1.36 20.80
C LEU A 78 29.07 0.88 19.50
N GLY A 79 29.53 -0.25 18.94
CA GLY A 79 28.98 -0.86 17.74
C GLY A 79 27.51 -1.25 17.89
N LEU A 80 27.12 -1.84 19.03
CA LEU A 80 25.73 -2.14 19.35
C LEU A 80 24.87 -0.87 19.40
N THR A 81 25.39 0.21 19.98
CA THR A 81 24.67 1.49 20.05
C THR A 81 24.51 2.12 18.67
N TYR A 82 25.56 2.12 17.83
CA TYR A 82 25.48 2.61 16.47
C TYR A 82 24.49 1.81 15.61
N LYS A 83 24.44 0.48 15.79
CA LYS A 83 23.43 -0.37 15.15
C LYS A 83 22.03 0.06 15.58
N ALA A 84 21.80 0.29 16.87
CA ALA A 84 20.49 0.69 17.40
C ALA A 84 20.02 2.07 16.90
N ILE A 85 20.93 3.00 16.60
CA ILE A 85 20.61 4.31 16.01
C ILE A 85 20.73 4.34 14.48
N HIS A 86 20.74 3.18 13.84
CA HIS A 86 20.78 3.02 12.37
C HIS A 86 21.99 3.70 11.69
N LYS A 87 23.16 3.63 12.32
CA LYS A 87 24.44 4.09 11.75
C LYS A 87 25.32 2.89 11.36
N PRO A 88 25.03 2.23 10.21
CA PRO A 88 25.65 0.94 9.88
C PRO A 88 27.16 1.04 9.62
N LYS A 89 27.65 2.13 9.03
CA LYS A 89 29.07 2.30 8.74
C LYS A 89 29.89 2.41 10.02
N GLU A 90 29.42 3.22 10.95
CA GLU A 90 30.05 3.42 12.26
C GLU A 90 29.98 2.14 13.13
N ALA A 91 28.87 1.39 13.01
CA ALA A 91 28.71 0.11 13.69
C ALA A 91 29.73 -0.92 13.19
N ILE A 92 29.92 -1.04 11.87
CA ILE A 92 30.91 -1.93 11.26
C ILE A 92 32.34 -1.57 11.73
N ASP A 93 32.73 -0.29 11.64
CA ASP A 93 34.08 0.14 12.10
C ASP A 93 34.32 -0.22 13.58
N ALA A 94 33.30 -0.01 14.40
CA ALA A 94 33.38 -0.34 15.82
C ALA A 94 33.52 -1.87 16.06
N PHE A 95 32.70 -2.69 15.40
CA PHE A 95 32.81 -4.15 15.53
C PHE A 95 34.11 -4.69 14.94
N GLU A 96 34.62 -4.16 13.82
CA GLU A 96 35.91 -4.56 13.26
C GLU A 96 37.06 -4.25 14.24
N ARG A 97 37.02 -3.12 14.92
CA ARG A 97 38.00 -2.81 15.99
C ARG A 97 37.86 -3.76 17.16
N ALA A 98 36.63 -4.11 17.57
CA ALA A 98 36.39 -5.05 18.66
C ALA A 98 36.96 -6.44 18.35
N VAL A 99 36.69 -7.01 17.18
CA VAL A 99 37.22 -8.35 16.79
C VAL A 99 38.72 -8.32 16.52
N LYS A 100 39.29 -7.19 16.12
CA LYS A 100 40.73 -7.02 15.99
C LYS A 100 41.42 -7.07 17.35
N LEU A 101 40.81 -6.52 18.40
CA LEU A 101 41.34 -6.54 19.78
C LEU A 101 41.09 -7.89 20.48
N LYS A 102 39.98 -8.56 20.13
CA LYS A 102 39.62 -9.87 20.64
C LYS A 102 39.26 -10.80 19.48
N PRO A 103 40.24 -11.51 18.87
CA PRO A 103 40.02 -12.35 17.69
C PRO A 103 39.10 -13.58 17.91
N ASP A 104 38.84 -13.94 19.14
CA ASP A 104 37.94 -15.03 19.55
C ASP A 104 36.51 -14.51 19.92
N LEU A 105 36.17 -13.29 19.55
CA LEU A 105 34.84 -12.70 19.80
C LEU A 105 33.85 -13.16 18.72
N LYS A 106 33.28 -14.36 18.90
CA LYS A 106 32.32 -14.93 17.93
C LYS A 106 31.09 -14.05 17.73
N GLU A 107 30.59 -13.37 18.78
CA GLU A 107 29.46 -12.46 18.73
C GLU A 107 29.76 -11.25 17.84
N GLY A 108 30.98 -10.73 17.88
CA GLY A 108 31.45 -9.63 17.04
C GLY A 108 31.45 -10.00 15.56
N TYR A 109 31.94 -11.22 15.24
CA TYR A 109 31.90 -11.71 13.86
C TYR A 109 30.48 -11.97 13.36
N ASN A 110 29.61 -12.53 14.20
CA ASN A 110 28.20 -12.71 13.83
C ASN A 110 27.50 -11.38 13.54
N LEU A 111 27.73 -10.36 14.37
CA LEU A 111 27.17 -9.02 14.15
C LEU A 111 27.72 -8.35 12.88
N LEU A 112 29.00 -8.49 12.59
CA LEU A 112 29.58 -8.05 11.31
C LEU A 112 28.90 -8.74 10.13
N GLY A 113 28.67 -10.05 10.21
CA GLY A 113 27.94 -10.80 9.20
C GLY A 113 26.53 -10.23 8.97
N VAL A 114 25.80 -9.94 10.04
CA VAL A 114 24.45 -9.33 9.95
C VAL A 114 24.54 -7.94 9.30
N MET A 115 25.48 -7.09 9.74
CA MET A 115 25.61 -5.73 9.19
C MET A 115 25.92 -5.71 7.69
N TYR A 116 26.81 -6.62 7.21
CA TYR A 116 27.10 -6.74 5.77
C TYR A 116 25.91 -7.35 4.99
N ALA A 117 25.17 -8.26 5.60
CA ALA A 117 23.97 -8.83 4.98
C ALA A 117 22.87 -7.77 4.78
N GLU A 118 22.67 -6.88 5.76
CA GLU A 118 21.75 -5.73 5.67
C GLU A 118 22.14 -4.72 4.57
N GLN A 119 23.42 -4.72 4.16
CA GLN A 119 23.92 -3.94 3.01
C GLN A 119 23.86 -4.71 1.67
N ASN A 120 23.21 -5.87 1.63
CA ASN A 120 23.15 -6.78 0.48
C ASN A 120 24.51 -7.39 0.07
N GLU A 121 25.50 -7.38 0.96
CA GLU A 121 26.82 -7.98 0.76
C GLU A 121 26.86 -9.45 1.24
N SER A 122 26.00 -10.32 0.69
CA SER A 122 25.80 -11.69 1.19
C SER A 122 27.08 -12.53 1.22
N LYS A 123 28.04 -12.31 0.29
CA LYS A 123 29.30 -13.04 0.29
C LYS A 123 30.20 -12.66 1.46
N THR A 124 30.33 -11.36 1.73
CA THR A 124 31.07 -10.83 2.89
C THR A 124 30.43 -11.27 4.19
N ALA A 125 29.11 -11.20 4.26
CA ALA A 125 28.33 -11.67 5.40
C ALA A 125 28.58 -13.15 5.72
N ALA A 126 28.51 -14.02 4.70
CA ALA A 126 28.80 -15.46 4.87
C ALA A 126 30.22 -15.72 5.40
N GLN A 127 31.23 -14.96 4.94
CA GLN A 127 32.59 -15.09 5.46
C GLN A 127 32.69 -14.77 6.95
N TYR A 128 31.96 -13.75 7.41
CA TYR A 128 31.94 -13.39 8.83
C TYR A 128 31.17 -14.40 9.68
N PHE A 129 30.04 -14.93 9.20
CA PHE A 129 29.34 -16.03 9.88
C PHE A 129 30.20 -17.28 9.99
N CYS A 130 30.93 -17.64 8.94
CA CYS A 130 31.89 -18.75 8.98
C CYS A 130 32.99 -18.52 10.02
N LYS A 131 33.57 -17.30 10.11
CA LYS A 131 34.56 -16.97 11.16
C LYS A 131 34.01 -17.14 12.57
N ALA A 132 32.73 -16.76 12.80
CA ALA A 132 32.07 -17.00 14.08
C ALA A 132 31.95 -18.51 14.40
N LEU A 133 31.62 -19.32 13.37
CA LEU A 133 31.52 -20.78 13.48
C LEU A 133 32.89 -21.47 13.59
N ASP A 134 33.95 -20.90 13.03
CA ASP A 134 35.34 -21.38 13.22
C ASP A 134 35.78 -21.24 14.69
N ILE A 135 35.29 -20.23 15.40
CA ILE A 135 35.56 -20.03 16.82
C ILE A 135 34.72 -20.97 17.70
N ASP A 136 33.43 -21.08 17.37
CA ASP A 136 32.48 -21.95 18.05
C ASP A 136 31.55 -22.61 17.02
N ASN A 137 31.87 -23.85 16.66
CA ASN A 137 31.08 -24.62 15.68
C ASN A 137 29.62 -24.90 16.13
N ASN A 138 29.32 -24.73 17.42
CA ASN A 138 27.98 -24.89 17.98
C ASN A 138 27.25 -23.55 18.13
N TYR A 139 27.80 -22.45 17.61
CA TYR A 139 27.17 -21.13 17.71
C TYR A 139 25.92 -21.08 16.79
N GLU A 140 24.76 -21.42 17.38
CA GLU A 140 23.49 -21.63 16.68
C GLU A 140 23.00 -20.40 15.94
N GLU A 141 23.19 -19.18 16.49
CA GLU A 141 22.80 -17.93 15.86
C GLU A 141 23.54 -17.69 14.54
N ALA A 142 24.85 -17.89 14.54
CA ALA A 142 25.66 -17.71 13.32
C ALA A 142 25.30 -18.75 12.26
N ARG A 143 24.97 -20.00 12.66
CA ARG A 143 24.53 -21.05 11.74
C ARG A 143 23.19 -20.71 11.11
N ALA A 144 22.21 -20.26 11.89
CA ALA A 144 20.91 -19.84 11.40
C ALA A 144 21.00 -18.63 10.45
N ASN A 145 21.81 -17.63 10.84
CA ASN A 145 22.08 -16.47 10.00
C ASN A 145 22.74 -16.86 8.68
N LEU A 146 23.75 -17.75 8.70
CA LEU A 146 24.41 -18.24 7.48
C LEU A 146 23.38 -18.88 6.54
N CYS A 147 22.55 -19.77 7.01
CA CYS A 147 21.49 -20.41 6.21
C CYS A 147 20.51 -19.40 5.64
N TYR A 148 20.04 -18.45 6.44
CA TYR A 148 19.06 -17.46 6.02
C TYR A 148 19.62 -16.53 4.93
N TYR A 149 20.79 -15.92 5.18
CA TYR A 149 21.37 -14.93 4.27
C TYR A 149 22.06 -15.53 3.04
N THR A 150 22.37 -16.82 3.04
CA THR A 150 22.80 -17.57 1.84
C THR A 150 21.65 -18.22 1.09
N ASN A 151 20.40 -18.03 1.56
CA ASN A 151 19.18 -18.62 1.00
C ASN A 151 19.16 -20.16 1.04
N ASP A 152 19.88 -20.77 1.98
CA ASP A 152 19.75 -22.21 2.26
C ASP A 152 18.57 -22.48 3.20
N LEU A 153 17.37 -22.19 2.68
CA LEU A 153 16.14 -22.28 3.46
C LEU A 153 15.81 -23.71 3.90
N LEU A 154 16.21 -24.70 3.10
CA LEU A 154 15.98 -26.12 3.45
C LEU A 154 16.73 -26.48 4.75
N THR A 155 18.00 -26.13 4.82
CA THR A 155 18.81 -26.34 6.03
C THR A 155 18.31 -25.51 7.19
N LEU A 156 17.85 -24.29 6.97
CA LEU A 156 17.27 -23.43 8.01
C LEU A 156 16.00 -24.03 8.63
N PHE A 157 15.05 -24.48 7.82
CA PHE A 157 13.82 -25.13 8.28
C PHE A 157 14.12 -26.43 9.04
N LYS A 158 15.05 -27.25 8.50
CA LYS A 158 15.51 -28.47 9.17
C LYS A 158 16.16 -28.17 10.52
N LEU A 159 17.01 -27.14 10.59
CA LEU A 159 17.63 -26.69 11.84
C LEU A 159 16.59 -26.28 12.89
N SER A 160 15.60 -25.51 12.49
CA SER A 160 14.48 -25.13 13.37
C SER A 160 13.64 -26.33 13.81
N ASP A 161 13.42 -27.32 12.93
CA ASP A 161 12.63 -28.52 13.27
C ASP A 161 13.40 -29.48 14.20
N GLU A 162 14.72 -29.62 14.03
CA GLU A 162 15.59 -30.48 14.84
C GLU A 162 16.00 -29.84 16.17
N GLN A 163 16.00 -28.51 16.26
CA GLN A 163 16.38 -27.73 17.44
C GLN A 163 15.25 -26.80 17.88
N PRO A 164 14.20 -27.29 18.52
CA PRO A 164 13.01 -26.49 18.89
C PRO A 164 13.30 -25.32 19.84
N THR A 165 14.40 -25.40 20.60
CA THR A 165 14.84 -24.36 21.54
C THR A 165 15.75 -23.32 20.90
N ASN A 166 16.08 -23.47 19.61
CA ASN A 166 16.88 -22.50 18.87
C ASN A 166 15.96 -21.36 18.39
N PHE A 167 15.89 -20.30 19.21
CA PHE A 167 15.11 -19.11 18.91
C PHE A 167 15.43 -18.54 17.50
N MET A 168 16.74 -18.34 17.20
CA MET A 168 17.14 -17.68 15.96
C MET A 168 16.77 -18.50 14.72
N ALA A 169 16.95 -19.83 14.78
CA ALA A 169 16.56 -20.69 13.66
C ALA A 169 15.03 -20.64 13.42
N ALA A 170 14.23 -20.67 14.50
CA ALA A 170 12.78 -20.58 14.41
C ALA A 170 12.33 -19.21 13.91
N PHE A 171 12.88 -18.13 14.44
CA PHE A 171 12.54 -16.76 14.07
C PHE A 171 12.87 -16.45 12.60
N LEU A 172 14.07 -16.83 12.14
CA LEU A 172 14.46 -16.66 10.74
C LEU A 172 13.67 -17.57 9.79
N ALA A 173 13.34 -18.79 10.21
CA ALA A 173 12.46 -19.66 9.44
C ALA A 173 11.05 -19.06 9.27
N ALA A 174 10.52 -18.43 10.32
CA ALA A 174 9.25 -17.70 10.23
C ALA A 174 9.31 -16.56 9.22
N ARG A 175 10.39 -15.75 9.25
CA ARG A 175 10.60 -14.62 8.32
C ARG A 175 10.79 -15.09 6.88
N ALA A 176 11.39 -16.25 6.66
CA ALA A 176 11.56 -16.87 5.35
C ALA A 176 10.28 -17.53 4.81
N SER A 177 9.30 -17.77 5.67
CA SER A 177 8.04 -18.44 5.29
C SER A 177 7.12 -17.51 4.52
N GLN A 178 6.63 -17.96 3.35
CA GLN A 178 5.74 -17.18 2.49
C GLN A 178 4.26 -17.40 2.81
N ASN A 179 3.89 -18.56 3.37
CA ASN A 179 2.52 -18.85 3.73
C ASN A 179 2.28 -18.68 5.24
N PHE A 180 1.01 -18.41 5.58
CA PHE A 180 0.59 -18.16 6.96
C PHE A 180 0.91 -19.33 7.90
N GLU A 181 0.59 -20.56 7.50
CA GLU A 181 0.70 -21.75 8.35
C GLU A 181 2.14 -22.00 8.80
N ASN A 182 3.10 -21.94 7.88
CA ASN A 182 4.52 -22.08 8.21
C ASN A 182 5.02 -20.89 9.05
N LYS A 183 4.61 -19.67 8.70
CA LYS A 183 4.99 -18.48 9.46
C LYS A 183 4.48 -18.56 10.90
N GLU A 184 3.21 -18.94 11.10
CA GLU A 184 2.63 -19.16 12.43
C GLU A 184 3.41 -20.26 13.20
N LYS A 185 3.63 -21.42 12.58
CA LYS A 185 4.37 -22.55 13.18
C LYS A 185 5.71 -22.09 13.73
N TYR A 186 6.49 -21.39 12.92
CA TYR A 186 7.85 -21.03 13.31
C TYR A 186 7.91 -19.81 14.24
N LEU A 187 6.97 -18.86 14.15
CA LEU A 187 6.85 -17.78 15.13
C LEU A 187 6.47 -18.31 16.52
N LEU A 188 5.48 -19.19 16.59
CA LEU A 188 5.10 -19.80 17.88
C LEU A 188 6.27 -20.59 18.48
N ARG A 189 7.02 -21.32 17.66
CA ARG A 189 8.23 -22.01 18.12
C ARG A 189 9.31 -21.04 18.63
N ALA A 190 9.50 -19.90 17.96
CA ALA A 190 10.42 -18.88 18.44
C ALA A 190 9.97 -18.33 19.81
N VAL A 191 8.68 -18.05 19.98
CA VAL A 191 8.11 -17.61 21.26
C VAL A 191 8.23 -18.69 22.34
N ASP A 192 8.07 -19.96 22.00
CA ASP A 192 8.25 -21.08 22.95
C ASP A 192 9.73 -21.26 23.34
N ALA A 193 10.65 -20.99 22.42
CA ALA A 193 12.09 -21.05 22.69
C ALA A 193 12.57 -19.92 23.61
N ASP A 194 12.05 -18.69 23.42
CA ASP A 194 12.33 -17.54 24.27
C ASP A 194 11.13 -16.57 24.26
N ASP A 195 10.32 -16.64 25.29
CA ASP A 195 9.08 -15.88 25.43
C ASP A 195 9.29 -14.45 25.93
N THR A 196 10.53 -14.04 26.16
CA THR A 196 10.92 -12.66 26.52
C THR A 196 11.35 -11.83 25.30
N ARG A 197 11.50 -12.45 24.15
CA ARG A 197 11.89 -11.79 22.89
C ARG A 197 10.72 -11.02 22.30
N THR A 198 10.77 -9.70 22.45
CA THR A 198 9.71 -8.79 21.99
C THR A 198 9.58 -8.74 20.47
N ASP A 199 10.66 -9.01 19.72
CA ASP A 199 10.65 -9.10 18.25
C ASP A 199 9.72 -10.22 17.74
N ALA A 200 9.83 -11.44 18.30
CA ALA A 200 8.96 -12.54 17.91
C ALA A 200 7.51 -12.33 18.36
N LEU A 201 7.31 -11.73 19.53
CA LEU A 201 5.97 -11.39 20.03
C LEU A 201 5.29 -10.33 19.15
N LEU A 202 6.01 -9.28 18.74
CA LEU A 202 5.51 -8.24 17.84
C LEU A 202 5.12 -8.82 16.47
N GLU A 203 6.00 -9.65 15.87
CA GLU A 203 5.69 -10.29 14.58
C GLU A 203 4.52 -11.28 14.70
N SER A 204 4.37 -11.98 15.83
CA SER A 204 3.21 -12.82 16.08
C SER A 204 1.93 -12.00 16.19
N GLY A 205 1.96 -10.89 16.92
CA GLY A 205 0.85 -9.95 17.00
C GLY A 205 0.42 -9.43 15.62
N ALA A 206 1.38 -9.00 14.81
CA ALA A 206 1.14 -8.50 13.46
C ALA A 206 0.56 -9.60 12.53
N LEU A 207 1.09 -10.82 12.61
CA LEU A 207 0.59 -11.95 11.82
C LEU A 207 -0.89 -12.25 12.11
N TYR A 208 -1.27 -12.29 13.40
CA TYR A 208 -2.67 -12.53 13.76
C TYR A 208 -3.57 -11.34 13.47
N ALA A 209 -3.06 -10.11 13.54
CA ALA A 209 -3.82 -8.91 13.15
C ALA A 209 -4.16 -8.92 11.66
N GLN A 210 -3.22 -9.31 10.79
CA GLN A 210 -3.46 -9.48 9.35
C GLN A 210 -4.55 -10.52 9.05
N GLN A 211 -4.66 -11.56 9.86
CA GLN A 211 -5.71 -12.57 9.76
C GLN A 211 -7.01 -12.16 10.47
N GLN A 212 -7.12 -10.93 10.91
CA GLN A 212 -8.25 -10.41 11.70
C GLN A 212 -8.53 -11.19 12.99
N ASN A 213 -7.57 -12.00 13.46
CA ASN A 213 -7.65 -12.68 14.75
C ASN A 213 -7.19 -11.73 15.86
N PHE A 214 -7.99 -10.69 16.09
CA PHE A 214 -7.65 -9.58 16.97
C PHE A 214 -7.40 -10.02 18.41
N ASN A 215 -8.12 -11.02 18.92
CA ASN A 215 -7.93 -11.50 20.29
C ASN A 215 -6.53 -12.10 20.52
N LYS A 216 -6.06 -12.95 19.59
CA LYS A 216 -4.70 -13.48 19.66
C LYS A 216 -3.65 -12.38 19.48
N ALA A 217 -3.85 -11.49 18.51
CA ALA A 217 -2.94 -10.36 18.26
C ALA A 217 -2.77 -9.49 19.52
N LEU A 218 -3.88 -9.10 20.17
CA LEU A 218 -3.85 -8.32 21.41
C LEU A 218 -3.11 -9.07 22.53
N THR A 219 -3.27 -10.40 22.64
CA THR A 219 -2.55 -11.19 23.65
C THR A 219 -1.04 -11.03 23.50
N PHE A 220 -0.51 -11.09 22.27
CA PHE A 220 0.91 -10.91 22.01
C PHE A 220 1.38 -9.47 22.27
N TYR A 221 0.66 -8.47 21.79
CA TYR A 221 1.03 -7.07 22.03
C TYR A 221 0.99 -6.68 23.51
N TYR A 222 -0.01 -7.15 24.28
CA TYR A 222 -0.03 -6.91 25.72
C TYR A 222 1.11 -7.66 26.44
N LYS A 223 1.53 -8.84 25.96
CA LYS A 223 2.71 -9.51 26.49
C LYS A 223 3.97 -8.67 26.27
N VAL A 224 4.10 -8.04 25.09
CA VAL A 224 5.20 -7.07 24.82
C VAL A 224 5.14 -5.91 25.81
N LEU A 225 3.97 -5.29 26.04
CA LEU A 225 3.84 -4.18 26.98
C LEU A 225 4.11 -4.57 28.43
N ASN A 226 3.88 -5.82 28.81
CA ASN A 226 4.25 -6.34 30.15
C ASN A 226 5.77 -6.49 30.31
N LEU A 227 6.49 -6.76 29.22
CA LEU A 227 7.97 -6.85 29.22
C LEU A 227 8.61 -5.46 29.07
N GLU A 228 8.04 -4.65 28.17
CA GLU A 228 8.52 -3.32 27.80
C GLU A 228 7.32 -2.34 27.82
N GLU A 229 7.02 -1.74 28.96
CA GLU A 229 5.85 -0.85 29.14
C GLU A 229 5.80 0.29 28.12
N LYS A 230 6.94 0.73 27.61
CA LYS A 230 7.08 1.83 26.64
C LYS A 230 7.34 1.37 25.21
N ASN A 231 7.00 0.14 24.87
CA ASN A 231 7.17 -0.34 23.49
C ASN A 231 6.13 0.30 22.57
N VAL A 232 6.60 1.23 21.74
CA VAL A 232 5.75 2.02 20.82
C VAL A 232 5.07 1.14 19.78
N TRP A 233 5.76 0.14 19.24
CA TRP A 233 5.22 -0.74 18.20
C TRP A 233 4.06 -1.60 18.71
N ALA A 234 4.15 -2.07 19.95
CA ALA A 234 3.03 -2.78 20.58
C ALA A 234 1.83 -1.85 20.81
N MET A 235 2.06 -0.60 21.24
CA MET A 235 0.99 0.38 21.39
C MET A 235 0.30 0.68 20.06
N LEU A 236 1.07 0.86 18.99
CA LEU A 236 0.53 1.09 17.65
C LEU A 236 -0.25 -0.12 17.15
N GLY A 237 0.27 -1.35 17.30
CA GLY A 237 -0.46 -2.55 16.93
C GLY A 237 -1.79 -2.73 17.67
N ILE A 238 -1.85 -2.36 18.95
CA ILE A 238 -3.10 -2.37 19.73
C ILE A 238 -4.06 -1.27 19.22
N ALA A 239 -3.54 -0.06 18.95
CA ALA A 239 -4.34 1.04 18.42
C ALA A 239 -4.95 0.70 17.06
N ASP A 240 -4.17 0.11 16.16
CA ASP A 240 -4.62 -0.31 14.83
C ASP A 240 -5.72 -1.38 14.90
N ILE A 241 -5.61 -2.32 15.85
CA ILE A 241 -6.65 -3.32 16.09
C ILE A 241 -7.95 -2.66 16.57
N TYR A 242 -7.87 -1.73 17.53
CA TYR A 242 -9.06 -1.03 18.02
C TYR A 242 -9.66 -0.12 16.93
N LEU A 243 -8.84 0.47 16.07
CA LEU A 243 -9.31 1.21 14.90
C LEU A 243 -10.09 0.30 13.94
N ALA A 244 -9.56 -0.88 13.62
CA ALA A 244 -10.24 -1.87 12.77
C ALA A 244 -11.57 -2.36 13.38
N GLN A 245 -11.65 -2.43 14.71
CA GLN A 245 -12.87 -2.77 15.45
C GLN A 245 -13.82 -1.58 15.62
N LYS A 246 -13.44 -0.39 15.16
CA LYS A 246 -14.18 0.89 15.35
C LYS A 246 -14.34 1.30 16.81
N GLU A 247 -13.46 0.82 17.69
CA GLU A 247 -13.37 1.23 19.09
C GLU A 247 -12.50 2.48 19.22
N PHE A 248 -12.97 3.59 18.64
CA PHE A 248 -12.19 4.81 18.42
C PHE A 248 -11.56 5.39 19.67
N ASP A 249 -12.27 5.43 20.80
CA ASP A 249 -11.75 6.00 22.06
C ASP A 249 -10.52 5.21 22.58
N LYS A 250 -10.57 3.87 22.45
CA LYS A 250 -9.44 3.03 22.84
C LYS A 250 -8.26 3.18 21.87
N ALA A 251 -8.53 3.22 20.57
CA ALA A 251 -7.52 3.43 19.57
C ALA A 251 -6.80 4.77 19.79
N GLU A 252 -7.55 5.86 19.95
CA GLU A 252 -7.02 7.20 20.22
C GLU A 252 -6.14 7.22 21.47
N SER A 253 -6.59 6.60 22.57
CA SER A 253 -5.81 6.51 23.80
C SER A 253 -4.43 5.88 23.59
N PHE A 254 -4.32 4.82 22.76
CA PHE A 254 -3.07 4.16 22.48
C PHE A 254 -2.18 4.94 21.52
N TYR A 255 -2.73 5.62 20.50
CA TYR A 255 -1.96 6.53 19.65
C TYR A 255 -1.36 7.67 20.48
N LEU A 256 -2.15 8.32 21.34
CA LEU A 256 -1.67 9.40 22.20
C LEU A 256 -0.59 8.93 23.19
N LYS A 257 -0.71 7.70 23.74
CA LYS A 257 0.36 7.11 24.56
C LYS A 257 1.65 6.91 23.76
N SER A 258 1.56 6.46 22.51
CA SER A 258 2.71 6.27 21.65
C SER A 258 3.40 7.60 21.33
N PHE A 259 2.66 8.67 21.07
CA PHE A 259 3.19 10.01 20.83
C PHE A 259 3.90 10.64 22.04
N ASN A 260 3.51 10.26 23.27
CA ASN A 260 4.23 10.68 24.46
C ASN A 260 5.64 10.06 24.57
N ILE A 261 5.90 8.98 23.81
CA ILE A 261 7.20 8.30 23.78
C ILE A 261 8.00 8.72 22.56
N SER A 262 7.39 8.70 21.39
CA SER A 262 8.01 9.09 20.12
C SER A 262 6.99 9.77 19.21
N LYS A 263 7.35 10.95 18.70
CA LYS A 263 6.59 11.71 17.72
C LYS A 263 7.15 11.62 16.29
N GLU A 264 8.18 10.82 16.09
CA GLU A 264 8.91 10.75 14.81
C GLU A 264 8.55 9.51 14.01
N ILE A 265 7.35 8.95 14.21
CA ILE A 265 6.88 7.75 13.51
C ILE A 265 5.75 8.15 12.56
N ALA A 266 6.07 8.34 11.28
CA ALA A 266 5.09 8.75 10.25
C ALA A 266 3.87 7.82 10.21
N ALA A 267 4.07 6.49 10.31
CA ALA A 267 2.98 5.51 10.30
C ALA A 267 1.96 5.73 11.43
N ALA A 268 2.43 6.14 12.62
CA ALA A 268 1.53 6.44 13.74
C ALA A 268 0.62 7.64 13.45
N HIS A 269 1.19 8.70 12.86
CA HIS A 269 0.43 9.89 12.44
C HIS A 269 -0.56 9.57 11.34
N ILE A 270 -0.19 8.74 10.34
CA ILE A 270 -1.08 8.28 9.27
C ILE A 270 -2.29 7.53 9.84
N ASN A 271 -2.05 6.55 10.72
CA ASN A 271 -3.11 5.73 11.26
C ASN A 271 -4.02 6.52 12.21
N TYR A 272 -3.44 7.43 12.99
CA TYR A 272 -4.23 8.34 13.83
C TYR A 272 -5.04 9.33 12.99
N ALA A 273 -4.48 9.89 11.92
CA ALA A 273 -5.21 10.71 10.97
C ALA A 273 -6.39 9.94 10.32
N THR A 274 -6.18 8.67 10.00
CA THR A 274 -7.25 7.79 9.49
C THR A 274 -8.38 7.61 10.50
N LEU A 275 -8.05 7.44 11.79
CA LEU A 275 -9.04 7.41 12.88
C LEU A 275 -9.84 8.71 12.93
N LEU A 276 -9.15 9.85 12.95
CA LEU A 276 -9.77 11.18 13.00
C LEU A 276 -10.68 11.43 11.78
N TYR A 277 -10.25 11.01 10.60
CA TYR A 277 -11.05 11.05 9.39
C TYR A 277 -12.34 10.24 9.51
N GLN A 278 -12.26 9.00 10.03
CA GLN A 278 -13.46 8.17 10.25
C GLN A 278 -14.43 8.78 11.26
N GLN A 279 -13.92 9.56 12.23
CA GLN A 279 -14.70 10.33 13.18
C GLN A 279 -15.21 11.67 12.62
N LYS A 280 -14.91 12.00 11.35
CA LYS A 280 -15.22 13.29 10.72
C LYS A 280 -14.53 14.51 11.36
N ARG A 281 -13.45 14.31 12.07
CA ARG A 281 -12.56 15.34 12.63
C ARG A 281 -11.52 15.76 11.58
N LEU A 282 -12.01 16.29 10.44
CA LEU A 282 -11.19 16.51 9.23
C LEU A 282 -10.02 17.47 9.48
N GLY A 283 -10.23 18.55 10.25
CA GLY A 283 -9.15 19.51 10.55
C GLY A 283 -7.98 18.87 11.31
N GLU A 284 -8.27 18.04 12.30
CA GLU A 284 -7.24 17.33 13.06
C GLU A 284 -6.56 16.25 12.21
N ALA A 285 -7.31 15.55 11.35
CA ALA A 285 -6.75 14.59 10.42
C ALA A 285 -5.74 15.25 9.45
N LEU A 286 -6.04 16.46 8.94
CA LEU A 286 -5.13 17.23 8.09
C LEU A 286 -3.81 17.55 8.81
N GLU A 287 -3.87 18.01 10.07
CA GLU A 287 -2.67 18.31 10.85
C GLU A 287 -1.78 17.06 11.05
N GLU A 288 -2.39 15.92 11.32
CA GLU A 288 -1.66 14.67 11.51
C GLU A 288 -1.04 14.16 10.20
N TYR A 289 -1.75 14.24 9.06
CA TYR A 289 -1.15 13.90 7.76
C TYR A 289 -0.04 14.89 7.36
N ARG A 290 -0.18 16.18 7.64
CA ARG A 290 0.90 17.17 7.43
C ARG A 290 2.13 16.84 8.28
N THR A 291 1.92 16.44 9.54
CA THR A 291 3.00 15.98 10.42
C THR A 291 3.68 14.72 9.85
N ALA A 292 2.91 13.74 9.41
CA ALA A 292 3.44 12.55 8.75
C ALA A 292 4.29 12.90 7.51
N LEU A 293 3.82 13.84 6.69
CA LEU A 293 4.54 14.29 5.50
C LEU A 293 5.81 15.07 5.84
N GLN A 294 5.84 15.81 6.96
CA GLN A 294 7.08 16.46 7.45
C GLN A 294 8.13 15.43 7.89
N ILE A 295 7.70 14.32 8.53
CA ILE A 295 8.59 13.23 8.93
C ILE A 295 9.10 12.44 7.72
N SER A 296 8.23 12.21 6.73
CA SER A 296 8.53 11.45 5.52
C SER A 296 8.13 12.23 4.25
N PRO A 297 8.91 13.27 3.85
CA PRO A 297 8.53 14.19 2.77
C PRO A 297 8.46 13.53 1.39
N ASP A 298 9.11 12.39 1.24
CA ASP A 298 9.20 11.68 -0.03
C ASP A 298 8.17 10.57 -0.21
N SER A 299 7.27 10.36 0.76
CA SER A 299 6.21 9.34 0.62
C SER A 299 5.08 9.82 -0.30
N PRO A 300 4.87 9.16 -1.44
CA PRO A 300 3.75 9.46 -2.32
C PRO A 300 2.40 9.08 -1.69
N GLU A 301 2.36 8.02 -0.88
CA GLU A 301 1.14 7.55 -0.21
C GLU A 301 0.64 8.58 0.81
N ILE A 302 1.55 9.21 1.58
CA ILE A 302 1.16 10.26 2.53
C ILE A 302 0.65 11.48 1.78
N SER A 303 1.36 11.92 0.73
CA SER A 303 0.95 13.04 -0.12
C SER A 303 -0.43 12.80 -0.71
N TYR A 304 -0.68 11.59 -1.21
CA TYR A 304 -1.95 11.22 -1.80
C TYR A 304 -3.09 11.19 -0.75
N ASN A 305 -2.88 10.59 0.42
CA ASN A 305 -3.91 10.53 1.47
C ASN A 305 -4.25 11.92 2.01
N LEU A 306 -3.25 12.80 2.19
CA LEU A 306 -3.47 14.19 2.54
C LEU A 306 -4.32 14.90 1.46
N ALA A 307 -4.01 14.67 0.19
CA ALA A 307 -4.75 15.27 -0.91
C ALA A 307 -6.21 14.85 -0.97
N LEU A 308 -6.54 13.60 -0.61
CA LEU A 308 -7.93 13.14 -0.56
C LEU A 308 -8.75 13.93 0.48
N ILE A 309 -8.17 14.22 1.64
CA ILE A 309 -8.86 15.00 2.69
C ILE A 309 -8.97 16.48 2.28
N LEU A 310 -7.91 17.05 1.67
CA LEU A 310 -7.95 18.42 1.15
C LEU A 310 -9.03 18.58 0.07
N LYS A 311 -9.20 17.57 -0.80
CA LYS A 311 -10.31 17.54 -1.76
C LYS A 311 -11.67 17.58 -1.02
N GLU A 312 -11.87 16.79 0.04
CA GLU A 312 -13.13 16.75 0.81
C GLU A 312 -13.37 18.07 1.56
N THR A 313 -12.32 18.77 2.00
CA THR A 313 -12.43 20.07 2.68
C THR A 313 -12.54 21.27 1.75
N GLY A 314 -12.36 21.06 0.42
CA GLY A 314 -12.49 22.10 -0.61
C GLY A 314 -11.18 22.77 -1.03
N ASP A 315 -10.04 22.37 -0.44
CA ASP A 315 -8.71 22.90 -0.80
C ASP A 315 -8.16 22.20 -2.05
N MET A 316 -8.91 22.31 -3.17
CA MET A 316 -8.69 21.56 -4.41
C MET A 316 -7.34 21.84 -5.06
N GLU A 317 -6.82 23.06 -4.98
CA GLU A 317 -5.54 23.43 -5.60
C GLU A 317 -4.37 22.74 -4.90
N GLU A 318 -4.33 22.76 -3.55
CA GLU A 318 -3.31 22.03 -2.78
C GLU A 318 -3.44 20.51 -3.00
N ALA A 319 -4.67 20.00 -3.03
CA ALA A 319 -4.94 18.58 -3.30
C ALA A 319 -4.37 18.15 -4.66
N LEU A 320 -4.63 18.90 -5.74
CA LEU A 320 -4.10 18.63 -7.07
C LEU A 320 -2.57 18.63 -7.10
N GLY A 321 -1.93 19.60 -6.41
CA GLY A 321 -0.47 19.65 -6.30
C GLY A 321 0.13 18.42 -5.65
N LEU A 322 -0.47 17.94 -4.56
CA LEU A 322 -0.03 16.74 -3.84
C LEU A 322 -0.32 15.44 -4.62
N MET A 323 -1.48 15.32 -5.28
CA MET A 323 -1.79 14.18 -6.15
C MET A 323 -0.82 14.09 -7.31
N PHE A 324 -0.51 15.23 -7.94
CA PHE A 324 0.45 15.29 -9.05
C PHE A 324 1.86 14.87 -8.61
N ASN A 325 2.31 15.35 -7.45
CA ASN A 325 3.59 14.94 -6.88
C ASN A 325 3.63 13.43 -6.55
N ALA A 326 2.54 12.90 -5.99
CA ALA A 326 2.43 11.46 -5.71
C ALA A 326 2.52 10.62 -6.99
N HIS A 327 1.79 11.04 -8.04
CA HIS A 327 1.82 10.38 -9.34
C HIS A 327 3.21 10.41 -9.98
N LEU A 328 3.89 11.56 -9.98
CA LEU A 328 5.25 11.67 -10.54
C LEU A 328 6.28 10.80 -9.81
N LYS A 329 6.08 10.52 -8.53
CA LYS A 329 6.96 9.62 -7.74
C LYS A 329 6.67 8.14 -7.95
N GLN A 330 5.43 7.78 -8.26
CA GLN A 330 4.98 6.42 -8.53
C GLN A 330 4.08 6.38 -9.78
N PRO A 331 4.63 6.59 -10.98
CA PRO A 331 3.83 6.64 -12.22
C PRO A 331 3.19 5.30 -12.58
N GLU A 332 3.71 4.18 -12.05
CA GLU A 332 3.11 2.86 -12.20
C GLU A 332 1.83 2.68 -11.38
N ASN A 333 1.57 3.53 -10.39
CA ASN A 333 0.34 3.49 -9.60
C ASN A 333 -0.78 4.24 -10.33
N GLN A 334 -1.55 3.50 -11.13
CA GLN A 334 -2.64 4.06 -11.94
C GLN A 334 -3.72 4.77 -11.10
N ILE A 335 -3.92 4.37 -9.85
CA ILE A 335 -4.90 5.01 -8.96
C ILE A 335 -4.56 6.49 -8.71
N PHE A 336 -3.27 6.84 -8.64
CA PHE A 336 -2.86 8.24 -8.48
C PHE A 336 -3.20 9.07 -9.73
N ALA A 337 -2.95 8.53 -10.93
CA ALA A 337 -3.30 9.20 -12.19
C ALA A 337 -4.82 9.36 -12.35
N ILE A 338 -5.58 8.34 -12.02
CA ILE A 338 -7.05 8.35 -12.12
C ILE A 338 -7.63 9.41 -11.19
N ASN A 339 -7.25 9.41 -9.91
CA ASN A 339 -7.76 10.38 -8.94
C ASN A 339 -7.30 11.81 -9.25
N LEU A 340 -6.09 12.00 -9.78
CA LEU A 340 -5.62 13.28 -10.29
C LEU A 340 -6.52 13.77 -11.44
N MET A 341 -6.81 12.91 -12.41
CA MET A 341 -7.68 13.22 -13.54
C MET A 341 -9.11 13.58 -13.08
N GLU A 342 -9.70 12.78 -12.19
CA GLU A 342 -11.05 13.03 -11.67
C GLU A 342 -11.12 14.35 -10.89
N THR A 343 -10.14 14.60 -10.01
CA THR A 343 -10.06 15.83 -9.20
C THR A 343 -9.86 17.06 -10.11
N LEU A 344 -9.04 16.94 -11.14
CA LEU A 344 -8.83 17.99 -12.12
C LEU A 344 -10.10 18.28 -12.92
N GLY A 345 -10.87 17.25 -13.28
CA GLY A 345 -12.17 17.38 -13.95
C GLY A 345 -13.23 18.06 -13.07
N GLU A 346 -13.22 17.82 -11.76
CA GLU A 346 -14.07 18.54 -10.80
C GLU A 346 -13.64 20.00 -10.66
N PHE A 347 -12.36 20.26 -10.50
CA PHE A 347 -11.77 21.61 -10.38
C PHE A 347 -12.01 22.47 -11.62
N TYR A 348 -12.04 21.88 -12.81
CA TYR A 348 -12.32 22.56 -14.06
C TYR A 348 -13.67 23.29 -14.07
N ARG A 349 -14.67 22.81 -13.36
CA ARG A 349 -16.03 23.38 -13.34
C ARG A 349 -16.03 24.85 -12.87
N GLU A 350 -15.14 25.18 -11.94
CA GLU A 350 -15.04 26.51 -11.32
C GLU A 350 -13.78 27.29 -11.76
N HIS A 351 -12.72 26.55 -12.17
CA HIS A 351 -11.38 27.09 -12.43
C HIS A 351 -10.82 26.65 -13.79
N ALA A 352 -11.59 26.85 -14.87
CA ALA A 352 -11.29 26.31 -16.21
C ALA A 352 -9.89 26.65 -16.75
N GLU A 353 -9.43 27.90 -16.61
CA GLU A 353 -8.11 28.32 -17.11
C GLU A 353 -6.94 27.68 -16.36
N VAL A 354 -7.09 27.51 -15.03
CA VAL A 354 -6.05 26.89 -14.19
C VAL A 354 -6.01 25.39 -14.46
N ALA A 355 -7.17 24.74 -14.54
CA ALA A 355 -7.27 23.34 -14.86
C ALA A 355 -6.68 22.99 -16.22
N LEU A 356 -6.91 23.83 -17.23
CA LEU A 356 -6.30 23.67 -18.56
C LEU A 356 -4.78 23.71 -18.49
N LYS A 357 -4.21 24.68 -17.78
CA LYS A 357 -2.74 24.78 -17.62
C LYS A 357 -2.15 23.56 -16.91
N ILE A 358 -2.85 23.03 -15.90
CA ILE A 358 -2.41 21.82 -15.19
C ILE A 358 -2.44 20.62 -16.14
N ALA A 359 -3.52 20.46 -16.92
CA ALA A 359 -3.65 19.37 -17.88
C ALA A 359 -2.59 19.44 -18.99
N GLU A 360 -2.33 20.64 -19.55
CA GLU A 360 -1.28 20.88 -20.54
C GLU A 360 0.12 20.56 -19.99
N ASN A 361 0.38 20.95 -18.74
CA ASN A 361 1.66 20.68 -18.10
C ASN A 361 1.84 19.17 -17.85
N TRP A 362 0.79 18.47 -17.39
CA TRP A 362 0.83 17.03 -17.22
C TRP A 362 1.10 16.33 -18.55
N GLN A 363 0.34 16.65 -19.61
CA GLN A 363 0.53 16.08 -20.93
C GLN A 363 1.94 16.34 -21.51
N LYS A 364 2.51 17.51 -21.21
CA LYS A 364 3.88 17.85 -21.63
C LYS A 364 4.95 17.03 -20.91
N LEU A 365 4.75 16.76 -19.62
CA LEU A 365 5.67 15.95 -18.82
C LEU A 365 5.57 14.46 -19.15
N GLU A 366 4.37 14.00 -19.45
CA GLU A 366 4.07 12.59 -19.76
C GLU A 366 3.27 12.47 -21.07
N PRO A 367 3.93 12.63 -22.24
CA PRO A 367 3.25 12.66 -23.54
C PRO A 367 2.46 11.38 -23.89
N ASP A 368 2.87 10.25 -23.33
CA ASP A 368 2.26 8.93 -23.61
C ASP A 368 1.24 8.51 -22.53
N ASN A 369 1.06 9.31 -21.49
CA ASN A 369 0.11 9.00 -20.43
C ASN A 369 -1.33 9.14 -20.93
N VAL A 370 -2.11 8.07 -20.86
CA VAL A 370 -3.48 8.00 -21.41
C VAL A 370 -4.46 8.88 -20.62
N PHE A 371 -4.25 9.06 -19.31
CA PHE A 371 -5.10 9.89 -18.46
C PHE A 371 -4.87 11.37 -18.73
N SER A 372 -3.61 11.80 -18.90
CA SER A 372 -3.29 13.19 -19.23
C SER A 372 -3.81 13.59 -20.61
N LYS A 373 -3.71 12.71 -21.62
CA LYS A 373 -4.32 12.89 -22.95
C LYS A 373 -5.83 13.08 -22.82
N ARG A 374 -6.47 12.18 -22.11
CA ARG A 374 -7.92 12.12 -22.00
C ARG A 374 -8.51 13.34 -21.27
N ILE A 375 -7.91 13.75 -20.16
CA ILE A 375 -8.38 14.94 -19.42
C ILE A 375 -8.13 16.22 -20.23
N LEU A 376 -7.01 16.35 -20.92
CA LEU A 376 -6.73 17.51 -21.75
C LEU A 376 -7.74 17.62 -22.90
N ALA A 377 -8.03 16.51 -23.59
CA ALA A 377 -9.07 16.46 -24.62
C ALA A 377 -10.44 16.90 -24.07
N GLY A 378 -10.83 16.37 -22.90
CA GLY A 378 -12.08 16.72 -22.22
C GLY A 378 -12.20 18.19 -21.82
N ILE A 379 -11.11 18.80 -21.33
CA ILE A 379 -11.06 20.21 -20.92
C ILE A 379 -10.98 21.15 -22.13
N ALA A 380 -10.12 20.85 -23.10
CA ALA A 380 -9.96 21.65 -24.31
C ALA A 380 -11.13 21.53 -25.30
N GLY A 381 -11.98 20.50 -25.14
CA GLY A 381 -13.04 20.17 -26.08
C GLY A 381 -12.52 19.71 -27.45
N ALA A 382 -11.27 19.24 -27.48
CA ALA A 382 -10.64 18.71 -28.68
C ALA A 382 -11.01 17.24 -28.86
N ASP A 383 -11.18 16.79 -30.10
CA ASP A 383 -11.40 15.37 -30.39
C ASP A 383 -10.11 14.62 -30.09
N ASP A 384 -10.20 13.59 -29.28
CA ASP A 384 -9.10 12.66 -29.02
C ASP A 384 -8.87 11.80 -30.27
N GLU A 385 -7.63 11.37 -30.51
CA GLU A 385 -7.36 10.49 -31.66
C GLU A 385 -8.31 9.30 -31.66
N LYS A 386 -8.98 9.08 -32.79
CA LYS A 386 -10.08 8.14 -33.02
C LYS A 386 -10.07 6.90 -32.13
N ASN A 387 -11.00 6.88 -31.15
CA ASN A 387 -11.34 5.69 -30.36
C ASN A 387 -10.14 4.97 -29.70
N ASP A 388 -9.19 5.73 -29.12
CA ASP A 388 -8.10 5.12 -28.36
C ASP A 388 -8.66 4.43 -27.11
N VAL A 389 -8.67 3.10 -27.16
CA VAL A 389 -9.16 2.24 -26.08
C VAL A 389 -8.18 2.10 -24.91
N SER A 390 -6.97 2.63 -25.04
CA SER A 390 -5.91 2.51 -24.02
C SER A 390 -6.35 3.10 -22.69
N TYR A 391 -7.04 4.25 -22.73
CA TYR A 391 -7.61 4.87 -21.54
C TYR A 391 -8.61 3.95 -20.81
N ALA A 392 -9.57 3.39 -21.54
CA ALA A 392 -10.58 2.49 -20.95
C ALA A 392 -9.92 1.22 -20.38
N LYS A 393 -8.94 0.66 -21.11
CA LYS A 393 -8.18 -0.52 -20.66
C LYS A 393 -7.47 -0.29 -19.33
N GLU A 394 -6.70 0.79 -19.21
CA GLU A 394 -5.96 1.12 -17.99
C GLU A 394 -6.93 1.42 -16.83
N LEU A 395 -7.96 2.24 -17.08
CA LEU A 395 -8.98 2.58 -16.10
C LEU A 395 -9.65 1.32 -15.51
N PHE A 396 -10.18 0.46 -16.36
CA PHE A 396 -10.93 -0.71 -15.91
C PHE A 396 -10.05 -1.81 -15.32
N ASN A 397 -8.80 -1.96 -15.77
CA ASN A 397 -7.86 -2.85 -15.10
C ASN A 397 -7.54 -2.39 -13.67
N ALA A 398 -7.43 -1.07 -13.43
CA ALA A 398 -7.17 -0.53 -12.10
C ALA A 398 -8.38 -0.69 -11.14
N PHE A 399 -9.61 -0.57 -11.67
CA PHE A 399 -10.84 -0.63 -10.86
C PHE A 399 -11.45 -2.02 -10.72
N ALA A 400 -10.93 -3.05 -11.37
CA ALA A 400 -11.61 -4.35 -11.49
C ALA A 400 -12.07 -4.91 -10.13
N GLU A 401 -11.23 -4.89 -9.10
CA GLU A 401 -11.53 -5.47 -7.79
C GLU A 401 -12.67 -4.75 -7.05
N THR A 402 -12.81 -3.44 -7.23
CA THR A 402 -13.81 -2.61 -6.55
C THR A 402 -15.00 -2.25 -7.42
N TYR A 403 -15.00 -2.69 -8.69
CA TYR A 403 -15.97 -2.27 -9.71
C TYR A 403 -17.41 -2.61 -9.32
N ASP A 404 -17.69 -3.84 -8.90
CA ASP A 404 -19.04 -4.27 -8.55
C ASP A 404 -19.60 -3.46 -7.36
N GLU A 405 -18.77 -3.17 -6.35
CA GLU A 405 -19.17 -2.32 -5.22
C GLU A 405 -19.45 -0.89 -5.65
N THR A 406 -18.61 -0.34 -6.52
CA THR A 406 -18.77 1.01 -7.08
C THR A 406 -20.04 1.12 -7.90
N MET A 407 -20.30 0.14 -8.79
CA MET A 407 -21.51 0.13 -9.62
C MET A 407 -22.79 -0.03 -8.79
N ASN A 408 -22.74 -0.77 -7.69
CA ASN A 408 -23.88 -0.85 -6.76
C ASN A 408 -24.16 0.51 -6.10
N LYS A 409 -23.16 1.30 -5.80
CA LYS A 409 -23.32 2.67 -5.26
C LYS A 409 -23.88 3.66 -6.30
N LEU A 410 -23.43 3.53 -7.56
CA LEU A 410 -23.88 4.37 -8.68
C LEU A 410 -25.32 4.04 -9.16
N GLN A 411 -25.90 2.94 -8.70
CA GLN A 411 -27.28 2.52 -8.98
C GLN A 411 -27.65 2.57 -10.49
N PRO A 412 -26.97 1.82 -11.37
CA PRO A 412 -27.21 1.90 -12.80
C PRO A 412 -28.64 1.44 -13.16
N LYS A 413 -29.41 2.33 -13.79
CA LYS A 413 -30.83 2.08 -14.14
C LYS A 413 -31.02 1.51 -15.55
N ILE A 414 -29.94 1.35 -16.32
CA ILE A 414 -29.98 0.91 -17.72
C ILE A 414 -30.55 -0.51 -17.84
N ILE A 415 -30.05 -1.46 -17.04
CA ILE A 415 -30.45 -2.86 -17.11
C ILE A 415 -31.92 -3.02 -16.71
N GLU A 416 -32.38 -2.30 -15.69
CA GLU A 416 -33.78 -2.30 -15.28
C GLU A 416 -34.71 -1.77 -16.39
N ARG A 417 -34.29 -0.67 -17.02
CA ARG A 417 -35.01 -0.11 -18.17
C ARG A 417 -35.04 -1.07 -19.35
N PHE A 418 -33.90 -1.68 -19.67
CA PHE A 418 -33.81 -2.69 -20.71
C PHE A 418 -34.78 -3.86 -20.44
N MET A 419 -34.76 -4.43 -19.23
CA MET A 419 -35.67 -5.55 -18.87
C MET A 419 -37.14 -5.16 -19.00
N LYS A 420 -37.50 -3.91 -18.66
CA LYS A 420 -38.87 -3.40 -18.79
C LYS A 420 -39.30 -3.31 -20.26
N GLU A 421 -38.44 -2.86 -21.16
CA GLU A 421 -38.78 -2.59 -22.58
C GLU A 421 -38.59 -3.83 -23.47
N HIS A 422 -37.59 -4.67 -23.17
CA HIS A 422 -37.30 -5.88 -23.96
C HIS A 422 -38.11 -7.09 -23.47
N GLY A 423 -38.30 -7.20 -22.16
CA GLY A 423 -38.86 -8.39 -21.51
C GLY A 423 -37.80 -9.46 -21.28
N ALA A 424 -38.23 -10.74 -21.24
CA ALA A 424 -37.32 -11.86 -21.03
C ALA A 424 -36.35 -12.02 -22.22
N VAL A 425 -35.04 -12.07 -21.88
CA VAL A 425 -33.98 -12.30 -22.87
C VAL A 425 -33.91 -13.79 -23.19
N LYS A 426 -33.90 -14.14 -24.49
CA LYS A 426 -33.77 -15.51 -24.96
C LYS A 426 -32.69 -15.62 -26.04
N GLY A 427 -32.18 -16.83 -26.22
CA GLY A 427 -31.22 -17.12 -27.27
C GLY A 427 -29.79 -16.76 -26.92
N TYR A 428 -28.96 -16.52 -27.90
CA TYR A 428 -27.55 -16.25 -27.75
C TYR A 428 -27.28 -14.75 -27.74
N VAL A 429 -26.68 -14.27 -26.68
CA VAL A 429 -26.44 -12.84 -26.43
C VAL A 429 -24.94 -12.56 -26.47
N LEU A 430 -24.57 -11.52 -27.20
CA LEU A 430 -23.23 -10.94 -27.15
C LEU A 430 -23.26 -9.69 -26.26
N ASP A 431 -22.40 -9.68 -25.23
CA ASP A 431 -22.21 -8.58 -24.29
C ASP A 431 -20.90 -7.87 -24.60
N LEU A 432 -20.98 -6.72 -25.28
CA LEU A 432 -19.82 -5.90 -25.65
C LEU A 432 -19.49 -4.92 -24.53
N GLY A 433 -18.24 -4.95 -24.05
CA GLY A 433 -17.79 -4.23 -22.85
C GLY A 433 -18.42 -4.87 -21.61
N CYS A 434 -18.33 -6.19 -21.50
CA CYS A 434 -19.04 -6.97 -20.48
C CYS A 434 -18.55 -6.71 -19.05
N GLY A 435 -17.34 -6.14 -18.88
CA GLY A 435 -16.72 -5.85 -17.59
C GLY A 435 -16.64 -7.09 -16.71
N THR A 436 -17.08 -6.96 -15.46
CA THR A 436 -17.17 -8.07 -14.49
C THR A 436 -18.39 -8.97 -14.69
N GLY A 437 -19.25 -8.70 -15.69
CA GLY A 437 -20.43 -9.49 -16.02
C GLY A 437 -21.72 -9.07 -15.30
N ILE A 438 -21.85 -7.82 -14.87
CA ILE A 438 -23.05 -7.32 -14.16
C ILE A 438 -24.33 -7.48 -15.01
N ALA A 439 -24.27 -7.24 -16.33
CA ALA A 439 -25.42 -7.39 -17.22
C ALA A 439 -25.83 -8.85 -17.33
N ALA A 440 -24.90 -9.75 -17.60
CA ALA A 440 -25.17 -11.17 -17.67
C ALA A 440 -25.72 -11.72 -16.34
N ASP A 441 -25.19 -11.30 -15.19
CA ASP A 441 -25.66 -11.72 -13.87
C ASP A 441 -27.16 -11.42 -13.65
N LYS A 442 -27.62 -10.24 -14.09
CA LYS A 442 -29.01 -9.81 -13.98
C LYS A 442 -29.94 -10.40 -15.04
N LEU A 443 -29.41 -10.77 -16.21
CA LEU A 443 -30.21 -11.20 -17.38
C LEU A 443 -30.20 -12.70 -17.61
N LYS A 444 -29.27 -13.46 -17.00
CA LYS A 444 -29.12 -14.91 -17.18
C LYS A 444 -30.36 -15.66 -16.72
N ASN A 445 -30.82 -16.60 -17.57
CA ASN A 445 -31.89 -17.53 -17.28
C ASN A 445 -31.68 -18.83 -18.09
N ASP A 446 -32.61 -19.81 -17.97
CA ASP A 446 -32.47 -21.11 -18.62
C ASP A 446 -32.69 -21.07 -20.16
N GLU A 447 -33.17 -19.95 -20.71
CA GLU A 447 -33.46 -19.81 -22.14
C GLU A 447 -32.41 -18.96 -22.88
N ASN A 448 -31.33 -18.51 -22.20
CA ASN A 448 -30.30 -17.71 -22.82
C ASN A 448 -28.90 -18.20 -22.49
N ARG A 449 -27.95 -17.80 -23.32
CA ARG A 449 -26.50 -17.98 -23.12
C ARG A 449 -25.76 -16.71 -23.54
N PHE A 450 -24.60 -16.47 -22.95
CA PHE A 450 -23.87 -15.25 -23.16
C PHE A 450 -22.43 -15.54 -23.60
N ASP A 451 -21.95 -14.75 -24.55
CA ASP A 451 -20.54 -14.47 -24.76
C ASP A 451 -20.25 -13.03 -24.36
N GLY A 452 -19.03 -12.75 -23.86
CA GLY A 452 -18.61 -11.41 -23.47
C GLY A 452 -17.29 -11.02 -24.13
N ALA A 453 -17.16 -9.74 -24.48
CA ALA A 453 -15.90 -9.16 -24.93
C ALA A 453 -15.60 -7.91 -24.11
N ASP A 454 -14.35 -7.81 -23.60
CA ASP A 454 -13.88 -6.64 -22.88
C ASP A 454 -12.39 -6.42 -23.13
N VAL A 455 -11.93 -5.17 -23.09
CA VAL A 455 -10.52 -4.81 -23.29
C VAL A 455 -9.66 -5.02 -22.04
N ALA A 456 -10.31 -5.04 -20.85
CA ALA A 456 -9.66 -5.12 -19.55
C ALA A 456 -9.61 -6.57 -19.04
N GLU A 457 -8.41 -7.18 -19.05
CA GLU A 457 -8.22 -8.59 -18.64
C GLU A 457 -8.55 -8.82 -17.16
N ASN A 458 -8.31 -7.82 -16.28
CA ASN A 458 -8.64 -7.93 -14.87
C ASN A 458 -10.18 -8.03 -14.66
N MET A 459 -10.97 -7.29 -15.46
CA MET A 459 -12.42 -7.41 -15.47
C MET A 459 -12.86 -8.81 -15.90
N LEU A 460 -12.28 -9.32 -16.99
CA LEU A 460 -12.59 -10.67 -17.49
C LEU A 460 -12.21 -11.77 -16.51
N THR A 461 -11.19 -11.57 -15.69
CA THR A 461 -10.82 -12.52 -14.63
C THR A 461 -11.95 -12.68 -13.62
N ILE A 462 -12.58 -11.58 -13.22
CA ILE A 462 -13.74 -11.59 -12.32
C ILE A 462 -14.97 -12.19 -13.02
N ALA A 463 -15.22 -11.83 -14.28
CA ALA A 463 -16.32 -12.40 -15.07
C ALA A 463 -16.21 -13.93 -15.23
N ARG A 464 -15.00 -14.46 -15.47
CA ARG A 464 -14.72 -15.91 -15.51
C ARG A 464 -15.05 -16.60 -14.20
N ALA A 465 -14.70 -15.98 -13.07
CA ALA A 465 -15.00 -16.54 -11.75
C ALA A 465 -16.51 -16.63 -11.47
N LYS A 466 -17.33 -15.76 -12.06
CA LYS A 466 -18.80 -15.81 -11.95
C LYS A 466 -19.44 -16.93 -12.78
N GLY A 467 -18.78 -17.45 -13.82
CA GLY A 467 -19.27 -18.57 -14.63
C GLY A 467 -20.54 -18.27 -15.44
N LEU A 468 -20.74 -17.03 -15.85
CA LEU A 468 -21.98 -16.58 -16.52
C LEU A 468 -21.91 -16.67 -18.05
N TYR A 469 -20.71 -16.67 -18.61
CA TYR A 469 -20.44 -16.65 -20.05
C TYR A 469 -19.97 -18.01 -20.55
N GLU A 470 -20.33 -18.37 -21.80
CA GLU A 470 -19.77 -19.52 -22.50
C GLU A 470 -18.33 -19.22 -22.97
N HIS A 471 -18.14 -18.03 -23.57
CA HIS A 471 -16.83 -17.56 -24.02
C HIS A 471 -16.61 -16.12 -23.57
N LEU A 472 -15.35 -15.80 -23.20
CA LEU A 472 -14.90 -14.46 -22.83
C LEU A 472 -13.66 -14.10 -23.67
N TYR A 473 -13.75 -12.97 -24.36
CA TYR A 473 -12.73 -12.50 -25.31
C TYR A 473 -12.05 -11.24 -24.77
N ALA A 474 -10.73 -11.31 -24.62
CA ALA A 474 -9.90 -10.15 -24.25
C ALA A 474 -9.55 -9.34 -25.51
N ALA A 475 -10.47 -8.47 -25.93
CA ALA A 475 -10.30 -7.67 -27.14
C ALA A 475 -11.08 -6.35 -27.01
N ASP A 476 -10.57 -5.30 -27.68
CA ASP A 476 -11.40 -4.13 -27.93
C ASP A 476 -12.54 -4.44 -28.91
N ILE A 477 -13.62 -3.64 -28.81
CA ILE A 477 -14.84 -3.90 -29.57
C ILE A 477 -14.61 -3.88 -31.09
N GLU A 478 -13.79 -2.97 -31.60
CA GLU A 478 -13.54 -2.88 -33.04
C GLU A 478 -12.76 -4.09 -33.56
N THR A 479 -11.75 -4.53 -32.81
CA THR A 479 -10.97 -5.73 -33.12
C THR A 479 -11.85 -6.98 -33.05
N PHE A 480 -12.62 -7.13 -31.95
CA PHE A 480 -13.56 -8.25 -31.81
C PHE A 480 -14.53 -8.34 -33.00
N LEU A 481 -15.17 -7.22 -33.35
CA LEU A 481 -16.11 -7.17 -34.47
C LEU A 481 -15.50 -7.37 -35.86
N LYS A 482 -14.18 -7.20 -36.00
CA LYS A 482 -13.42 -7.51 -37.24
C LYS A 482 -13.11 -8.99 -37.36
N GLU A 483 -12.82 -9.65 -36.26
CA GLU A 483 -12.31 -11.03 -36.24
C GLU A 483 -13.41 -12.08 -36.05
N HIS A 484 -14.59 -11.70 -35.51
CA HIS A 484 -15.65 -12.63 -35.19
C HIS A 484 -16.93 -12.38 -36.01
N ALA A 485 -17.51 -13.46 -36.56
CA ALA A 485 -18.79 -13.41 -37.22
C ALA A 485 -19.94 -13.34 -36.20
N LEU A 486 -20.91 -12.47 -36.44
CA LEU A 486 -22.03 -12.26 -35.51
C LEU A 486 -23.26 -13.16 -35.81
N ASN A 487 -23.17 -14.07 -36.77
CA ASN A 487 -24.35 -14.81 -37.29
C ASN A 487 -25.11 -15.58 -36.21
N ASP A 488 -24.39 -16.12 -35.23
CA ASP A 488 -24.97 -16.99 -34.19
C ASP A 488 -25.65 -16.22 -33.04
N TYR A 489 -25.41 -14.91 -32.92
CA TYR A 489 -26.02 -14.11 -31.87
C TYR A 489 -27.41 -13.60 -32.28
N ASP A 490 -28.38 -13.75 -31.38
CA ASP A 490 -29.75 -13.25 -31.54
C ASP A 490 -29.86 -11.79 -31.09
N LEU A 491 -29.05 -11.38 -30.11
CA LEU A 491 -29.07 -10.08 -29.49
C LEU A 491 -27.65 -9.61 -29.19
N VAL A 492 -27.39 -8.32 -29.39
CA VAL A 492 -26.15 -7.67 -28.93
C VAL A 492 -26.51 -6.58 -27.92
N ILE A 493 -25.84 -6.60 -26.77
CA ILE A 493 -25.97 -5.56 -25.76
C ILE A 493 -24.61 -4.85 -25.56
N ALA A 494 -24.64 -3.54 -25.25
CA ALA A 494 -23.46 -2.73 -24.96
C ALA A 494 -23.84 -1.63 -23.94
N PHE A 495 -23.82 -1.97 -22.64
CA PHE A 495 -24.26 -1.08 -21.59
C PHE A 495 -23.08 -0.39 -20.90
N ASP A 496 -23.14 0.95 -20.81
CA ASP A 496 -22.13 1.83 -20.20
C ASP A 496 -20.72 1.68 -20.81
N VAL A 497 -20.65 1.38 -22.11
CA VAL A 497 -19.38 1.19 -22.82
C VAL A 497 -19.20 2.16 -24.00
N PHE A 498 -20.26 2.49 -24.75
CA PHE A 498 -20.13 3.39 -25.91
C PHE A 498 -19.85 4.86 -25.54
N CYS A 499 -19.98 5.21 -24.29
CA CYS A 499 -19.50 6.51 -23.76
C CYS A 499 -17.98 6.68 -23.77
N TYR A 500 -17.20 5.63 -24.04
CA TYR A 500 -15.73 5.72 -24.20
C TYR A 500 -15.29 5.95 -25.66
N PHE A 501 -16.23 5.97 -26.59
CA PHE A 501 -16.02 6.18 -28.02
C PHE A 501 -16.63 7.51 -28.46
N GLY A 502 -15.96 8.21 -29.37
CA GLY A 502 -16.48 9.43 -30.00
C GLY A 502 -17.40 9.06 -31.18
N ASP A 503 -16.85 8.71 -32.33
CA ASP A 503 -17.61 8.29 -33.51
C ASP A 503 -18.01 6.80 -33.40
N LEU A 504 -19.31 6.55 -33.37
CA LEU A 504 -19.87 5.20 -33.27
C LEU A 504 -20.20 4.58 -34.64
N ARG A 505 -20.02 5.30 -35.75
CA ARG A 505 -20.46 4.86 -37.09
C ARG A 505 -19.82 3.52 -37.46
N ALA A 506 -18.51 3.36 -37.30
CA ALA A 506 -17.82 2.14 -37.69
C ALA A 506 -18.24 0.91 -36.88
N ILE A 507 -18.51 1.09 -35.60
CA ILE A 507 -19.01 0.02 -34.71
C ILE A 507 -20.42 -0.38 -35.10
N LEU A 508 -21.32 0.60 -35.26
CA LEU A 508 -22.72 0.38 -35.61
C LEU A 508 -22.88 -0.23 -37.02
N GLU A 509 -21.99 0.12 -37.97
CA GLU A 509 -21.98 -0.50 -39.30
C GLU A 509 -21.74 -2.02 -39.24
N ARG A 510 -20.82 -2.46 -38.37
CA ARG A 510 -20.50 -3.89 -38.17
C ARG A 510 -21.60 -4.66 -37.45
N LEU A 511 -22.40 -3.97 -36.65
CA LEU A 511 -23.53 -4.55 -35.92
C LEU A 511 -24.81 -4.60 -36.77
N LYS A 512 -24.79 -4.10 -38.01
CA LYS A 512 -25.94 -4.08 -38.91
C LYS A 512 -26.51 -5.49 -39.14
N GLY A 513 -27.84 -5.59 -39.09
CA GLY A 513 -28.58 -6.85 -39.26
C GLY A 513 -28.79 -7.62 -37.95
N LYS A 514 -28.32 -7.09 -36.83
CA LYS A 514 -28.60 -7.60 -35.48
C LYS A 514 -29.58 -6.70 -34.75
N GLU A 515 -30.32 -7.26 -33.80
CA GLU A 515 -30.99 -6.45 -32.78
C GLU A 515 -29.95 -6.02 -31.76
N ILE A 516 -29.79 -4.70 -31.58
CA ILE A 516 -28.78 -4.11 -30.68
C ILE A 516 -29.46 -3.23 -29.64
N TRP A 517 -28.93 -3.29 -28.42
CA TRP A 517 -29.29 -2.38 -27.34
C TRP A 517 -28.02 -1.84 -26.69
N PHE A 518 -27.87 -0.53 -26.66
CA PHE A 518 -26.71 0.11 -26.10
C PHE A 518 -27.08 1.40 -25.35
N SER A 519 -26.20 1.83 -24.49
CA SER A 519 -26.35 3.11 -23.78
C SER A 519 -25.23 4.10 -24.13
N ILE A 520 -25.58 5.39 -24.08
CA ILE A 520 -24.68 6.52 -24.26
C ILE A 520 -25.06 7.65 -23.30
N GLU A 521 -24.11 8.53 -22.98
CA GLU A 521 -24.40 9.77 -22.25
C GLU A 521 -25.01 10.82 -23.18
N ALA A 522 -26.01 11.54 -22.66
CA ALA A 522 -26.69 12.58 -23.42
C ALA A 522 -25.82 13.82 -23.60
N GLY A 523 -25.60 14.22 -24.83
CA GLY A 523 -24.93 15.45 -25.21
C GLY A 523 -25.89 16.64 -25.25
N ASP A 524 -25.32 17.85 -25.15
CA ASP A 524 -26.03 19.11 -25.28
C ASP A 524 -26.29 19.43 -26.75
N ASP A 525 -27.56 19.62 -27.11
CA ASP A 525 -27.98 19.92 -28.48
C ASP A 525 -27.50 21.30 -28.97
N GLU A 526 -27.20 22.23 -28.06
CA GLU A 526 -26.72 23.58 -28.41
C GLU A 526 -25.23 23.61 -28.80
N ARG A 527 -24.44 22.55 -28.42
CA ARG A 527 -23.04 22.46 -28.89
C ARG A 527 -22.99 22.17 -30.40
N GLY A 528 -21.98 22.76 -31.07
CA GLY A 528 -21.78 22.59 -32.52
C GLY A 528 -21.33 21.16 -32.93
N GLN A 529 -20.87 20.33 -31.99
CA GLN A 529 -20.35 18.99 -32.24
C GLN A 529 -21.44 17.94 -32.03
N ASP A 530 -21.44 16.86 -32.81
CA ASP A 530 -22.35 15.74 -32.69
C ASP A 530 -22.05 14.84 -31.47
N TYR A 531 -20.78 14.74 -31.12
CA TYR A 531 -20.26 14.13 -29.90
C TYR A 531 -19.03 14.89 -29.42
N TYR A 532 -18.71 14.81 -28.15
CA TYR A 532 -17.57 15.51 -27.58
C TYR A 532 -17.08 14.83 -26.30
N PRO A 533 -15.76 14.87 -26.04
CA PRO A 533 -15.19 14.36 -24.77
C PRO A 533 -15.54 15.33 -23.65
N THR A 534 -15.57 14.77 -22.42
CA THR A 534 -15.81 15.54 -21.19
C THR A 534 -14.64 15.34 -20.22
N PRO A 535 -14.48 16.22 -19.23
CA PRO A 535 -13.45 16.06 -18.20
C PRO A 535 -13.60 14.79 -17.36
N SER A 536 -14.76 14.11 -17.40
CA SER A 536 -14.94 12.79 -16.78
C SER A 536 -14.27 11.64 -17.56
N GLY A 537 -13.60 11.94 -18.68
CA GLY A 537 -13.02 10.92 -19.57
C GLY A 537 -14.02 10.17 -20.45
N ARG A 538 -15.28 10.59 -20.51
CA ARG A 538 -16.33 9.98 -21.32
C ARG A 538 -16.78 10.91 -22.42
N TYR A 539 -17.36 10.34 -23.49
CA TYR A 539 -18.01 11.10 -24.54
C TYR A 539 -19.49 11.26 -24.27
N LYS A 540 -20.01 12.44 -24.59
CA LYS A 540 -21.44 12.71 -24.71
C LYS A 540 -21.85 12.75 -26.18
N HIS A 541 -23.04 12.22 -26.49
CA HIS A 541 -23.55 12.12 -27.84
C HIS A 541 -24.91 12.82 -27.95
N LYS A 542 -25.12 13.57 -29.02
CA LYS A 542 -26.43 14.12 -29.32
C LYS A 542 -27.39 13.00 -29.75
N ARG A 543 -28.63 13.12 -29.35
CA ARG A 543 -29.70 12.19 -29.80
C ARG A 543 -29.80 12.17 -31.33
N ALA A 544 -29.81 13.34 -31.98
CA ALA A 544 -29.89 13.48 -33.42
C ALA A 544 -28.76 12.76 -34.18
N TYR A 545 -27.51 12.83 -33.63
CA TYR A 545 -26.38 12.12 -34.21
C TYR A 545 -26.64 10.61 -34.28
N ILE A 546 -27.04 9.99 -33.16
CA ILE A 546 -27.29 8.55 -33.11
C ILE A 546 -28.45 8.13 -34.02
N GLU A 547 -29.55 8.87 -34.00
CA GLU A 547 -30.70 8.58 -34.88
C GLU A 547 -30.32 8.69 -36.35
N ASN A 548 -29.51 9.70 -36.75
CA ASN A 548 -29.04 9.88 -38.10
C ASN A 548 -28.09 8.76 -38.54
N VAL A 549 -27.09 8.44 -37.74
CA VAL A 549 -26.15 7.35 -38.04
C VAL A 549 -26.87 6.02 -38.24
N LEU A 550 -27.80 5.68 -37.35
CA LEU A 550 -28.56 4.43 -37.47
C LEU A 550 -29.46 4.41 -38.73
N LYS A 551 -30.09 5.53 -39.07
CA LYS A 551 -30.91 5.66 -40.30
C LYS A 551 -30.05 5.52 -41.56
N ASP A 552 -28.91 6.23 -41.60
CA ASP A 552 -27.97 6.17 -42.74
C ASP A 552 -27.42 4.78 -42.96
N LEU A 553 -27.17 4.03 -41.89
CA LEU A 553 -26.73 2.63 -41.93
C LEU A 553 -27.85 1.66 -42.30
N GLY A 554 -29.13 2.13 -42.36
CA GLY A 554 -30.27 1.37 -42.79
C GLY A 554 -30.96 0.51 -41.73
N TYR A 555 -30.80 0.85 -40.44
CA TYR A 555 -31.58 0.24 -39.36
C TYR A 555 -33.07 0.62 -39.52
N GLN A 556 -33.97 -0.38 -39.46
CA GLN A 556 -35.39 -0.19 -39.76
C GLN A 556 -36.24 0.20 -38.56
N SER A 557 -35.83 -0.26 -37.35
CA SER A 557 -36.56 0.00 -36.10
C SER A 557 -35.62 0.66 -35.09
N ILE A 558 -35.79 1.95 -34.87
CA ILE A 558 -34.98 2.73 -33.95
C ILE A 558 -35.87 3.26 -32.83
N ARG A 559 -35.50 2.99 -31.57
CA ARG A 559 -36.17 3.56 -30.40
C ARG A 559 -35.10 4.11 -29.46
N VAL A 560 -35.28 5.33 -28.96
CA VAL A 560 -34.40 6.00 -28.05
C VAL A 560 -35.17 6.35 -26.78
N TYR A 561 -34.74 5.79 -25.66
CA TYR A 561 -35.35 6.02 -24.36
C TYR A 561 -34.42 6.92 -23.54
N GLU A 562 -34.91 8.08 -23.14
CA GLU A 562 -34.21 8.97 -22.23
C GLU A 562 -34.40 8.49 -20.80
N LEU A 563 -33.29 8.42 -20.04
CA LEU A 563 -33.30 8.03 -18.64
C LEU A 563 -32.03 8.51 -17.93
N PRO A 564 -32.05 8.65 -16.59
CA PRO A 564 -30.80 8.71 -15.85
C PRO A 564 -30.11 7.36 -15.94
N ILE A 565 -28.90 7.34 -16.48
CA ILE A 565 -28.14 6.09 -16.67
C ILE A 565 -27.48 5.63 -15.37
N ARG A 566 -27.06 6.57 -14.52
CA ARG A 566 -26.48 6.34 -13.18
C ARG A 566 -26.55 7.62 -12.35
N GLN A 567 -26.15 7.54 -11.11
CA GLN A 567 -25.93 8.69 -10.24
C GLN A 567 -24.43 8.93 -10.00
N GLU A 568 -24.00 10.16 -10.11
CA GLU A 568 -22.65 10.60 -9.76
C GLU A 568 -22.74 11.79 -8.82
N ASN A 569 -22.06 11.74 -7.67
CA ASN A 569 -22.08 12.80 -6.64
C ASN A 569 -23.50 13.24 -6.22
N GLY A 570 -24.46 12.30 -6.24
CA GLY A 570 -25.86 12.57 -5.88
C GLY A 570 -26.69 13.19 -7.02
N GLU A 571 -26.11 13.43 -8.18
CA GLU A 571 -26.81 13.94 -9.38
C GLU A 571 -27.04 12.82 -10.42
N ASP A 572 -28.20 12.89 -11.09
CA ASP A 572 -28.53 11.96 -12.18
C ASP A 572 -27.74 12.30 -13.44
N VAL A 573 -26.93 11.39 -13.95
CA VAL A 573 -26.30 11.49 -15.26
C VAL A 573 -27.31 11.10 -16.32
N LYS A 574 -27.72 12.07 -17.15
CA LYS A 574 -28.68 11.84 -18.25
C LYS A 574 -28.04 11.04 -19.37
N GLY A 575 -28.80 10.13 -19.96
CA GLY A 575 -28.35 9.35 -21.11
C GLY A 575 -29.52 8.75 -21.90
N PHE A 576 -29.15 7.98 -22.90
CA PHE A 576 -30.06 7.29 -23.76
C PHE A 576 -29.80 5.80 -23.74
N LEU A 577 -30.89 5.00 -23.60
CA LEU A 577 -30.89 3.60 -23.97
C LEU A 577 -31.47 3.50 -25.38
N VAL A 578 -30.71 2.97 -26.31
CA VAL A 578 -31.02 2.90 -27.72
C VAL A 578 -31.31 1.44 -28.12
N LYS A 579 -32.44 1.21 -28.76
CA LYS A 579 -32.75 -0.03 -29.45
C LYS A 579 -32.70 0.23 -30.95
N ALA A 580 -32.01 -0.63 -31.70
CA ALA A 580 -32.03 -0.61 -33.17
C ALA A 580 -32.01 -2.03 -33.75
N LYS A 581 -32.69 -2.20 -34.92
CA LYS A 581 -32.74 -3.48 -35.61
C LYS A 581 -32.80 -3.29 -37.12
#